data_cc4c8c61ab6cb96df3d844896dc7b6a6
#
_entry.id   cc4c8c61ab6cb96df3d844896dc7b6a6
#
_cell.length_a   1.000
_cell.length_b   1.000
_cell.length_c   1.000
_cell.angle_alpha   90.00
_cell.angle_beta   90.00
_cell.angle_gamma   90.00
#
_symmetry.space_group_name_H-M   'P 1'
#
loop_
_entity.id
_entity.type
_entity.pdbx_description
1 polymer ?
#
loop_
_entity_poly.entity_id
_entity_poly.type
_entity_poly.pdbx_seq_one_letter_code
_entity_poly.pdbx_strand_id
1 'polypeptide(L)'
;IWNAPGMHCNPIPSWAAPLVRLTLEQSPHVRVRDALSANTLSALSEQAQVEVLPDTAFGLPSLIDRQQPSAAYRQLCAQAGLTGPYLVVHAIAGLESFLQLWKTHNALFSQWQLLLLPIGPVLGDHESILGADLPRAVRLPAWPEPLLLAEILAQAQGVIGHSYHLAITALAFGVPAFCSANLNQGKYTALRAYRGIRPLPAEQPIDPQWFLQHLSETGPCPEVIAAQEQVQRHWDRVAELIAQGPRSTSQALNRFWQALPGLLEAPLPDCREAILSKQAELDALKIQVQQLTLLRRHQTELTSRVDAELGRIHRSNSYRLTAPLRSLRRRLQHLLGR
;
A
#
# COMPACT_ATOMS: atom_id res chain seq x y z
N ILE A 1 -16.60 -12.45 17.89
CA ILE A 1 -15.13 -12.33 17.87
C ILE A 1 -14.74 -11.26 16.86
N TRP A 2 -13.87 -10.32 17.28
CA TRP A 2 -13.28 -9.30 16.40
C TRP A 2 -11.82 -9.66 16.15
N ASN A 3 -11.49 -9.88 14.88
CA ASN A 3 -10.18 -10.36 14.46
C ASN A 3 -9.32 -9.23 13.90
N ALA A 4 -8.81 -8.39 14.77
CA ALA A 4 -7.92 -7.27 14.47
C ALA A 4 -8.34 -6.34 13.32
N PRO A 5 -9.63 -5.94 13.19
CA PRO A 5 -9.99 -4.93 12.20
C PRO A 5 -9.33 -3.59 12.54
N GLY A 6 -9.07 -2.79 11.50
CA GLY A 6 -8.71 -1.38 11.66
C GLY A 6 -9.92 -0.51 11.33
N MET A 7 -10.08 0.57 12.08
CA MET A 7 -11.14 1.55 11.85
C MET A 7 -10.64 2.66 10.92
N HIS A 8 -11.45 2.99 9.91
CA HIS A 8 -11.17 4.12 9.02
C HIS A 8 -12.00 5.36 9.36
N CYS A 9 -13.06 5.18 10.18
CA CYS A 9 -13.99 6.23 10.55
C CYS A 9 -13.75 6.63 12.00
N ASN A 10 -13.42 7.90 12.21
CA ASN A 10 -13.35 8.50 13.56
C ASN A 10 -13.86 9.94 13.46
N PRO A 11 -15.04 10.26 14.03
CA PRO A 11 -15.92 9.36 14.80
C PRO A 11 -16.65 8.32 13.93
N ILE A 12 -17.17 7.27 14.59
CA ILE A 12 -18.06 6.30 13.95
C ILE A 12 -19.36 7.02 13.59
N PRO A 13 -19.87 6.83 12.36
CA PRO A 13 -21.14 7.45 11.94
C PRO A 13 -22.28 7.14 12.91
N SER A 14 -23.15 8.12 13.19
CA SER A 14 -24.24 8.00 14.15
C SER A 14 -25.16 6.81 13.86
N TRP A 15 -25.41 6.52 12.61
CA TRP A 15 -26.22 5.37 12.19
C TRP A 15 -25.57 4.01 12.47
N ALA A 16 -24.24 3.93 12.50
CA ALA A 16 -23.51 2.69 12.74
C ALA A 16 -23.22 2.47 14.25
N ALA A 17 -23.14 3.55 15.02
CA ALA A 17 -22.73 3.51 16.42
C ALA A 17 -23.56 2.54 17.29
N PRO A 18 -24.91 2.48 17.20
CA PRO A 18 -25.71 1.54 17.98
C PRO A 18 -25.41 0.07 17.63
N LEU A 19 -25.23 -0.23 16.34
CA LEU A 19 -24.92 -1.59 15.86
C LEU A 19 -23.52 -2.02 16.30
N VAL A 20 -22.53 -1.13 16.16
CA VAL A 20 -21.15 -1.38 16.58
C VAL A 20 -21.10 -1.59 18.10
N ARG A 21 -21.75 -0.75 18.89
CA ARG A 21 -21.85 -0.90 20.35
C ARG A 21 -22.41 -2.26 20.72
N LEU A 22 -23.57 -2.63 20.17
CA LEU A 22 -24.22 -3.90 20.48
C LEU A 22 -23.32 -5.09 20.14
N THR A 23 -22.64 -5.07 19.00
CA THR A 23 -21.72 -6.14 18.59
C THR A 23 -20.48 -6.21 19.48
N LEU A 24 -19.96 -5.08 19.97
CA LEU A 24 -18.86 -5.02 20.93
C LEU A 24 -19.27 -5.69 22.26
N GLU A 25 -20.41 -5.28 22.82
CA GLU A 25 -20.92 -5.78 24.11
C GLU A 25 -21.25 -7.27 24.07
N GLN A 26 -21.67 -7.80 22.92
CA GLN A 26 -21.97 -9.22 22.75
C GLN A 26 -20.74 -10.07 22.36
N SER A 27 -19.61 -9.45 22.07
CA SER A 27 -18.42 -10.17 21.61
C SER A 27 -17.56 -10.62 22.79
N PRO A 28 -17.31 -11.93 22.93
CA PRO A 28 -16.49 -12.47 24.01
C PRO A 28 -14.99 -12.16 23.85
N HIS A 29 -14.61 -11.63 22.70
CA HIS A 29 -13.20 -11.37 22.36
C HIS A 29 -13.13 -10.27 21.31
N VAL A 30 -12.63 -9.10 21.69
CA VAL A 30 -12.51 -7.94 20.81
C VAL A 30 -11.04 -7.54 20.72
N ARG A 31 -10.47 -7.75 19.54
CA ARG A 31 -9.10 -7.36 19.21
C ARG A 31 -9.13 -6.45 17.99
N VAL A 32 -8.37 -5.37 18.04
CA VAL A 32 -8.20 -4.40 16.93
C VAL A 32 -6.73 -4.16 16.69
N ARG A 33 -6.36 -3.81 15.46
CA ARG A 33 -4.94 -3.79 15.04
C ARG A 33 -4.14 -2.56 15.48
N ASP A 34 -4.79 -1.50 15.99
CA ASP A 34 -4.12 -0.26 16.35
C ASP A 34 -4.83 0.50 17.47
N ALA A 35 -4.08 1.38 18.14
CA ALA A 35 -4.57 2.14 19.27
C ALA A 35 -5.69 3.13 18.90
N LEU A 36 -5.67 3.67 17.66
CA LEU A 36 -6.73 4.56 17.19
C LEU A 36 -8.06 3.82 17.15
N SER A 37 -8.06 2.61 16.58
CA SER A 37 -9.21 1.73 16.54
C SER A 37 -9.69 1.36 17.94
N ALA A 38 -8.78 1.04 18.86
CA ALA A 38 -9.12 0.72 20.24
C ALA A 38 -9.80 1.89 20.95
N ASN A 39 -9.21 3.08 20.86
CA ASN A 39 -9.77 4.29 21.47
C ASN A 39 -11.16 4.63 20.90
N THR A 40 -11.32 4.53 19.57
CA THR A 40 -12.58 4.81 18.89
C THR A 40 -13.69 3.85 19.35
N LEU A 41 -13.39 2.56 19.49
CA LEU A 41 -14.37 1.57 19.93
C LEU A 41 -14.65 1.62 21.43
N SER A 42 -13.63 1.82 22.27
CA SER A 42 -13.81 1.97 23.73
C SER A 42 -14.65 3.18 24.08
N ALA A 43 -14.63 4.24 23.28
CA ALA A 43 -15.52 5.40 23.45
C ALA A 43 -17.01 5.08 23.21
N LEU A 44 -17.33 3.99 22.53
CA LEU A 44 -18.73 3.58 22.30
C LEU A 44 -19.32 2.75 23.44
N SER A 45 -18.50 2.00 24.18
CA SER A 45 -18.96 1.14 25.27
C SER A 45 -17.88 0.95 26.32
N GLU A 46 -18.18 1.37 27.55
CA GLU A 46 -17.33 1.15 28.71
C GLU A 46 -17.30 -0.33 29.16
N GLN A 47 -18.27 -1.12 28.71
CA GLN A 47 -18.39 -2.54 29.07
C GLN A 47 -17.53 -3.44 28.19
N ALA A 48 -17.17 -2.97 26.99
CA ALA A 48 -16.39 -3.75 26.04
C ALA A 48 -14.89 -3.66 26.34
N GLN A 49 -14.25 -4.81 26.55
CA GLN A 49 -12.80 -4.90 26.66
C GLN A 49 -12.18 -4.95 25.27
N VAL A 50 -11.74 -3.80 24.79
CA VAL A 50 -11.08 -3.67 23.48
C VAL A 50 -9.58 -3.67 23.68
N GLU A 51 -8.89 -4.65 23.10
CA GLU A 51 -7.43 -4.76 23.20
C GLU A 51 -6.78 -4.63 21.82
N VAL A 52 -5.58 -4.05 21.81
CA VAL A 52 -4.78 -3.94 20.60
C VAL A 52 -4.05 -5.25 20.35
N LEU A 53 -4.15 -5.74 19.13
CA LEU A 53 -3.41 -6.89 18.61
C LEU A 53 -2.64 -6.44 17.37
N PRO A 54 -1.40 -6.85 17.18
CA PRO A 54 -0.71 -6.66 15.89
C PRO A 54 -1.54 -7.22 14.73
N ASP A 55 -1.30 -6.69 13.52
CA ASP A 55 -2.01 -7.15 12.32
C ASP A 55 -1.85 -8.67 12.16
N THR A 56 -2.95 -9.37 11.87
CA THR A 56 -2.95 -10.84 11.77
C THR A 56 -2.08 -11.39 10.64
N ALA A 57 -1.64 -10.54 9.70
CA ALA A 57 -0.65 -10.91 8.68
C ALA A 57 0.69 -11.35 9.28
N PHE A 58 1.02 -10.98 10.52
CA PHE A 58 2.17 -11.54 11.23
C PHE A 58 2.07 -13.05 11.50
N GLY A 59 0.89 -13.64 11.40
CA GLY A 59 0.69 -15.09 11.48
C GLY A 59 0.98 -15.87 10.19
N LEU A 60 1.16 -15.19 9.04
CA LEU A 60 1.38 -15.84 7.74
C LEU A 60 2.59 -16.79 7.66
N PRO A 61 3.70 -16.57 8.40
CA PRO A 61 4.82 -17.52 8.40
C PRO A 61 4.46 -18.93 8.90
N SER A 62 3.39 -19.09 9.65
CA SER A 62 2.90 -20.43 10.05
C SER A 62 2.23 -21.20 8.89
N LEU A 63 1.88 -20.50 7.81
CA LEU A 63 1.17 -21.07 6.65
C LEU A 63 2.07 -21.28 5.42
N ILE A 64 3.28 -20.70 5.42
CA ILE A 64 4.16 -20.66 4.24
C ILE A 64 5.57 -21.09 4.65
N ASP A 65 6.04 -22.17 4.04
CA ASP A 65 7.41 -22.64 4.20
C ASP A 65 8.34 -21.97 3.17
N ARG A 66 9.19 -21.06 3.62
CA ARG A 66 10.17 -20.39 2.75
C ARG A 66 11.19 -21.34 2.14
N GLN A 67 11.46 -22.48 2.79
CA GLN A 67 12.46 -23.46 2.32
C GLN A 67 11.91 -24.37 1.24
N GLN A 68 10.56 -24.51 1.18
CA GLN A 68 9.88 -25.37 0.21
C GLN A 68 8.82 -24.57 -0.57
N PRO A 69 9.25 -23.72 -1.52
CA PRO A 69 8.31 -22.93 -2.32
C PRO A 69 7.27 -23.77 -3.01
N SER A 70 6.03 -23.30 -3.04
CA SER A 70 4.89 -24.00 -3.62
C SER A 70 5.04 -24.22 -5.14
N ALA A 71 4.30 -25.17 -5.69
CA ALA A 71 4.25 -25.38 -7.14
C ALA A 71 3.70 -24.13 -7.85
N ALA A 72 2.71 -23.46 -7.25
CA ALA A 72 2.12 -22.24 -7.79
C ALA A 72 3.15 -21.10 -7.88
N TYR A 73 3.97 -20.93 -6.84
CA TYR A 73 5.05 -19.94 -6.85
C TYR A 73 6.08 -20.24 -7.93
N ARG A 74 6.56 -21.50 -8.03
CA ARG A 74 7.52 -21.88 -9.09
C ARG A 74 6.97 -21.66 -10.49
N GLN A 75 5.70 -21.98 -10.71
CA GLN A 75 5.03 -21.75 -11.99
C GLN A 75 4.93 -20.26 -12.30
N LEU A 76 4.56 -19.42 -11.32
CA LEU A 76 4.51 -17.96 -11.46
C LEU A 76 5.89 -17.40 -11.82
N CYS A 77 6.95 -17.81 -11.13
CA CYS A 77 8.31 -17.37 -11.44
C CYS A 77 8.72 -17.71 -12.86
N ALA A 78 8.43 -18.95 -13.32
CA ALA A 78 8.74 -19.37 -14.67
C ALA A 78 7.95 -18.57 -15.72
N GLN A 79 6.65 -18.36 -15.51
CA GLN A 79 5.80 -17.58 -16.41
C GLN A 79 6.17 -16.10 -16.46
N ALA A 80 6.58 -15.53 -15.33
CA ALA A 80 6.99 -14.16 -15.23
C ALA A 80 8.44 -13.91 -15.67
N GLY A 81 9.25 -14.96 -15.89
CA GLY A 81 10.66 -14.82 -16.22
C GLY A 81 11.53 -14.37 -15.04
N LEU A 82 11.12 -14.69 -13.80
CA LEU A 82 11.92 -14.51 -12.60
C LEU A 82 12.96 -15.64 -12.51
N THR A 83 14.22 -15.30 -12.74
CA THR A 83 15.33 -16.28 -12.81
C THR A 83 16.33 -16.15 -11.66
N GLY A 84 16.18 -15.15 -10.80
CA GLY A 84 17.10 -14.85 -9.69
C GLY A 84 16.44 -14.09 -8.55
N PRO A 85 17.23 -13.56 -7.61
CA PRO A 85 16.76 -12.74 -6.52
C PRO A 85 16.01 -11.52 -7.05
N TYR A 86 14.96 -11.09 -6.34
CA TYR A 86 14.14 -9.97 -6.78
C TYR A 86 13.70 -9.07 -5.63
N LEU A 87 13.40 -7.83 -5.98
CA LEU A 87 12.73 -6.85 -5.13
C LEU A 87 11.28 -6.71 -5.61
N VAL A 88 10.35 -6.72 -4.69
CA VAL A 88 8.95 -6.46 -5.01
C VAL A 88 8.68 -4.96 -4.97
N VAL A 89 8.07 -4.44 -6.03
CA VAL A 89 7.65 -3.03 -6.10
C VAL A 89 6.15 -2.95 -6.29
N HIS A 90 5.48 -2.35 -5.32
CA HIS A 90 4.06 -2.05 -5.41
C HIS A 90 3.87 -0.61 -5.89
N ALA A 91 3.44 -0.49 -7.12
CA ALA A 91 3.43 0.74 -7.87
C ALA A 91 2.32 1.69 -7.48
N ILE A 92 2.63 2.67 -6.66
CA ILE A 92 1.80 3.84 -6.38
C ILE A 92 2.71 5.09 -6.42
N ALA A 93 2.13 6.28 -6.44
CA ALA A 93 2.82 7.55 -6.30
C ALA A 93 3.78 7.59 -5.10
N GLY A 94 4.84 8.36 -5.17
CA GLY A 94 5.82 8.50 -4.09
C GLY A 94 7.01 7.55 -4.18
N LEU A 95 7.24 6.95 -5.36
CA LEU A 95 8.39 6.09 -5.62
C LEU A 95 9.45 6.74 -6.53
N GLU A 96 9.30 8.01 -6.85
CA GLU A 96 10.14 8.73 -7.81
C GLU A 96 11.62 8.64 -7.44
N SER A 97 11.95 8.81 -6.17
CA SER A 97 13.32 8.71 -5.65
C SER A 97 13.90 7.30 -5.81
N PHE A 98 13.10 6.26 -5.57
CA PHE A 98 13.51 4.87 -5.79
C PHE A 98 13.69 4.57 -7.28
N LEU A 99 12.78 5.03 -8.14
CA LEU A 99 12.88 4.85 -9.58
C LEU A 99 14.13 5.52 -10.15
N GLN A 100 14.45 6.71 -9.67
CA GLN A 100 15.68 7.43 -10.02
C GLN A 100 16.91 6.65 -9.56
N LEU A 101 16.94 6.18 -8.30
CA LEU A 101 18.01 5.33 -7.77
C LEU A 101 18.24 4.12 -8.67
N TRP A 102 17.19 3.37 -8.99
CA TRP A 102 17.27 2.16 -9.80
C TRP A 102 17.80 2.40 -11.22
N LYS A 103 17.33 3.46 -11.86
CA LYS A 103 17.77 3.83 -13.21
C LYS A 103 19.24 4.30 -13.24
N THR A 104 19.61 5.17 -12.29
CA THR A 104 20.94 5.81 -12.29
C THR A 104 22.03 4.84 -11.84
N HIS A 105 21.73 3.97 -10.89
CA HIS A 105 22.70 3.05 -10.28
C HIS A 105 22.44 1.58 -10.64
N ASN A 106 21.82 1.33 -11.77
CA ASN A 106 21.38 0.00 -12.17
C ASN A 106 22.50 -1.07 -12.16
N ALA A 107 23.77 -0.68 -12.38
CA ALA A 107 24.91 -1.60 -12.30
C ALA A 107 25.11 -2.18 -10.90
N LEU A 108 24.86 -1.40 -9.83
CA LEU A 108 24.94 -1.86 -8.44
C LEU A 108 23.84 -2.88 -8.10
N PHE A 109 22.73 -2.82 -8.82
CA PHE A 109 21.56 -3.69 -8.62
C PHE A 109 21.50 -4.84 -9.64
N SER A 110 22.60 -5.15 -10.35
CA SER A 110 22.61 -6.11 -11.45
C SER A 110 22.21 -7.53 -11.06
N GLN A 111 22.37 -7.92 -9.80
CA GLN A 111 21.99 -9.22 -9.27
C GLN A 111 20.48 -9.38 -9.00
N TRP A 112 19.71 -8.30 -8.97
CA TRP A 112 18.27 -8.34 -8.66
C TRP A 112 17.41 -8.02 -9.88
N GLN A 113 16.23 -8.64 -9.92
CA GLN A 113 15.13 -8.24 -10.79
C GLN A 113 14.14 -7.40 -9.98
N LEU A 114 13.35 -6.56 -10.65
CA LEU A 114 12.19 -5.90 -10.04
C LEU A 114 10.93 -6.68 -10.40
N LEU A 115 10.20 -7.13 -9.41
CA LEU A 115 8.87 -7.68 -9.61
C LEU A 115 7.83 -6.59 -9.33
N LEU A 116 7.19 -6.10 -10.40
CA LEU A 116 6.18 -5.06 -10.33
C LEU A 116 4.81 -5.68 -10.05
N LEU A 117 4.27 -5.46 -8.86
CA LEU A 117 2.91 -5.86 -8.52
C LEU A 117 1.92 -4.81 -9.04
N PRO A 118 0.76 -5.25 -9.58
CA PRO A 118 -0.37 -4.36 -9.84
C PRO A 118 -0.89 -3.74 -8.52
N ILE A 119 -1.70 -2.68 -8.62
CA ILE A 119 -2.20 -1.97 -7.43
C ILE A 119 -3.23 -2.79 -6.66
N GLY A 120 -3.94 -3.68 -7.30
CA GLY A 120 -5.04 -4.48 -6.75
C GLY A 120 -6.40 -4.11 -7.34
N PRO A 121 -7.32 -5.08 -7.47
CA PRO A 121 -8.56 -4.91 -8.22
C PRO A 121 -9.47 -3.79 -7.70
N VAL A 122 -9.36 -3.45 -6.43
CA VAL A 122 -10.15 -2.36 -5.82
C VAL A 122 -9.64 -0.98 -6.19
N LEU A 123 -8.34 -0.86 -6.56
CA LEU A 123 -7.67 0.41 -6.82
C LEU A 123 -7.30 0.61 -8.31
N GLY A 124 -7.75 -0.25 -9.21
CA GLY A 124 -7.50 -0.13 -10.64
C GLY A 124 -6.17 -0.75 -11.09
N ASP A 125 -6.00 -2.04 -10.91
CA ASP A 125 -4.80 -2.84 -11.23
C ASP A 125 -4.21 -2.66 -12.61
N HIS A 126 -5.07 -2.43 -13.60
CA HIS A 126 -4.69 -2.29 -15.01
C HIS A 126 -3.93 -1.01 -15.30
N GLU A 127 -3.91 -0.06 -14.39
CA GLU A 127 -3.17 1.19 -14.52
C GLU A 127 -1.89 1.17 -13.66
N SER A 128 -1.03 0.18 -13.88
CA SER A 128 0.27 0.22 -13.24
C SER A 128 1.03 1.48 -13.67
N ILE A 129 1.20 2.37 -12.71
CA ILE A 129 1.78 3.71 -12.86
C ILE A 129 3.28 3.65 -13.21
N LEU A 130 3.93 2.52 -12.95
CA LEU A 130 5.32 2.36 -13.30
C LEU A 130 5.44 2.16 -14.80
N GLY A 131 5.89 3.21 -15.47
CA GLY A 131 6.26 3.19 -16.87
C GLY A 131 7.15 2.00 -17.19
N ALA A 132 7.03 1.51 -18.42
CA ALA A 132 7.55 0.22 -18.85
C ALA A 132 9.07 0.05 -18.83
N ASP A 133 9.86 1.12 -18.68
CA ASP A 133 11.29 1.12 -18.99
C ASP A 133 12.21 1.05 -17.77
N LEU A 134 11.90 0.16 -16.83
CA LEU A 134 12.81 -0.13 -15.74
C LEU A 134 13.70 -1.32 -16.11
N PRO A 135 15.03 -1.19 -16.03
CA PRO A 135 15.94 -2.30 -16.30
C PRO A 135 15.61 -3.52 -15.44
N ARG A 136 15.52 -4.70 -16.05
CA ARG A 136 15.25 -5.99 -15.40
C ARG A 136 13.93 -6.04 -14.63
N ALA A 137 12.95 -5.23 -15.02
CA ALA A 137 11.62 -5.27 -14.43
C ALA A 137 10.75 -6.33 -15.09
N VAL A 138 10.09 -7.09 -14.25
CA VAL A 138 9.07 -8.08 -14.61
C VAL A 138 7.75 -7.63 -14.03
N ARG A 139 6.70 -7.70 -14.82
CA ARG A 139 5.36 -7.27 -14.40
C ARG A 139 4.44 -8.48 -14.28
N LEU A 140 3.72 -8.55 -13.15
CA LEU A 140 2.62 -9.51 -13.06
C LEU A 140 1.40 -8.96 -13.81
N PRO A 141 0.71 -9.82 -14.60
CA PRO A 141 -0.45 -9.39 -15.37
C PRO A 141 -1.69 -9.17 -14.51
N ALA A 142 -1.75 -9.80 -13.33
CA ALA A 142 -2.87 -9.74 -12.42
C ALA A 142 -2.40 -9.83 -10.96
N TRP A 143 -3.26 -9.44 -10.05
CA TRP A 143 -3.03 -9.58 -8.61
C TRP A 143 -3.05 -11.07 -8.23
N PRO A 144 -2.01 -11.58 -7.55
CA PRO A 144 -1.96 -12.98 -7.13
C PRO A 144 -2.98 -13.29 -6.03
N GLU A 145 -3.34 -14.55 -5.93
CA GLU A 145 -4.09 -15.06 -4.77
C GLU A 145 -3.35 -14.74 -3.46
N PRO A 146 -4.06 -14.48 -2.34
CA PRO A 146 -3.48 -13.96 -1.10
C PRO A 146 -2.30 -14.78 -0.55
N LEU A 147 -2.39 -16.10 -0.52
CA LEU A 147 -1.29 -16.95 -0.03
C LEU A 147 -0.10 -16.95 -1.00
N LEU A 148 -0.37 -16.95 -2.31
CA LEU A 148 0.69 -16.83 -3.31
C LEU A 148 1.37 -15.47 -3.24
N LEU A 149 0.62 -14.39 -3.01
CA LEU A 149 1.18 -13.07 -2.76
C LEU A 149 2.08 -13.05 -1.52
N ALA A 150 1.63 -13.65 -0.42
CA ALA A 150 2.44 -13.75 0.79
C ALA A 150 3.74 -14.55 0.54
N GLU A 151 3.67 -15.61 -0.25
CA GLU A 151 4.86 -16.40 -0.63
C GLU A 151 5.82 -15.60 -1.53
N ILE A 152 5.30 -14.83 -2.49
CA ILE A 152 6.10 -13.88 -3.30
C ILE A 152 6.85 -12.90 -2.40
N LEU A 153 6.19 -12.34 -1.39
CA LEU A 153 6.81 -11.41 -0.46
C LEU A 153 7.83 -12.11 0.45
N ALA A 154 7.54 -13.34 0.88
CA ALA A 154 8.43 -14.15 1.71
C ALA A 154 9.76 -14.48 1.00
N GLN A 155 9.74 -14.68 -0.31
CA GLN A 155 10.90 -15.02 -1.13
C GLN A 155 11.64 -13.78 -1.66
N ALA A 156 11.09 -12.58 -1.52
CA ALA A 156 11.72 -11.34 -1.96
C ALA A 156 12.94 -10.98 -1.08
N GLN A 157 13.87 -10.22 -1.66
CA GLN A 157 14.99 -9.63 -0.92
C GLN A 157 14.61 -8.30 -0.27
N GLY A 158 13.57 -7.64 -0.75
CA GLY A 158 13.02 -6.41 -0.20
C GLY A 158 11.68 -6.07 -0.85
N VAL A 159 10.87 -5.30 -0.14
CA VAL A 159 9.56 -4.82 -0.62
C VAL A 159 9.55 -3.30 -0.59
N ILE A 160 9.18 -2.70 -1.71
CA ILE A 160 9.17 -1.25 -1.90
C ILE A 160 7.75 -0.83 -2.28
N GLY A 161 7.17 0.12 -1.56
CA GLY A 161 5.86 0.65 -1.94
C GLY A 161 5.08 1.34 -0.84
N HIS A 162 3.82 1.63 -1.15
CA HIS A 162 2.94 2.39 -0.27
C HIS A 162 2.03 1.48 0.60
N SER A 163 1.91 0.20 0.26
CA SER A 163 0.92 -0.67 0.90
C SER A 163 1.31 -1.05 2.32
N TYR A 164 0.43 -0.75 3.27
CA TYR A 164 0.56 -1.15 4.67
C TYR A 164 0.67 -2.67 4.82
N HIS A 165 -0.24 -3.44 4.19
CA HIS A 165 -0.26 -4.90 4.34
C HIS A 165 0.92 -5.59 3.66
N LEU A 166 1.40 -5.08 2.50
CA LEU A 166 2.61 -5.63 1.90
C LEU A 166 3.82 -5.43 2.79
N ALA A 167 3.94 -4.25 3.42
CA ALA A 167 5.01 -3.97 4.37
C ALA A 167 4.96 -4.91 5.60
N ILE A 168 3.79 -5.07 6.22
CA ILE A 168 3.61 -5.98 7.37
C ILE A 168 3.90 -7.43 6.97
N THR A 169 3.39 -7.88 5.81
CA THR A 169 3.62 -9.24 5.33
C THR A 169 5.11 -9.49 5.08
N ALA A 170 5.81 -8.55 4.44
CA ALA A 170 7.26 -8.66 4.24
C ALA A 170 8.00 -8.80 5.58
N LEU A 171 7.69 -7.93 6.54
CA LEU A 171 8.28 -7.98 7.88
C LEU A 171 8.04 -9.30 8.59
N ALA A 172 6.83 -9.87 8.46
CA ALA A 172 6.48 -11.16 9.06
C ALA A 172 7.46 -12.26 8.64
N PHE A 173 7.97 -12.19 7.41
CA PHE A 173 8.98 -13.10 6.89
C PHE A 173 10.42 -12.61 7.07
N GLY A 174 10.65 -11.52 7.78
CA GLY A 174 11.99 -10.94 7.97
C GLY A 174 12.58 -10.32 6.70
N VAL A 175 11.72 -9.88 5.79
CA VAL A 175 12.09 -9.16 4.56
C VAL A 175 11.99 -7.66 4.82
N PRO A 176 13.04 -6.88 4.55
CA PRO A 176 13.02 -5.43 4.75
C PRO A 176 11.98 -4.75 3.85
N ALA A 177 11.28 -3.77 4.41
CA ALA A 177 10.24 -3.03 3.69
C ALA A 177 10.55 -1.53 3.64
N PHE A 178 10.58 -0.99 2.43
CA PHE A 178 10.80 0.43 2.14
C PHE A 178 9.46 1.08 1.82
N CYS A 179 9.00 1.95 2.71
CA CYS A 179 7.65 2.51 2.66
C CYS A 179 7.65 3.96 2.18
N SER A 180 6.88 4.24 1.11
CA SER A 180 6.67 5.60 0.59
C SER A 180 5.52 6.34 1.27
N ALA A 181 4.77 5.67 2.17
CA ALA A 181 3.71 6.33 2.94
C ALA A 181 4.28 7.19 4.07
N ASN A 182 3.55 8.24 4.44
CA ASN A 182 3.90 9.02 5.61
C ASN A 182 3.60 8.22 6.89
N LEU A 183 4.67 7.76 7.55
CA LEU A 183 4.57 6.96 8.78
C LEU A 183 4.02 7.74 10.00
N ASN A 184 3.78 9.03 9.87
CA ASN A 184 3.21 9.85 10.94
C ASN A 184 1.68 10.03 10.81
N GLN A 185 1.03 9.38 9.83
CA GLN A 185 -0.38 9.59 9.55
C GLN A 185 -1.18 8.28 9.49
N GLY A 186 -2.37 8.33 10.08
CA GLY A 186 -3.38 7.27 10.01
C GLY A 186 -2.85 5.89 10.42
N LYS A 187 -3.23 4.86 9.69
CA LYS A 187 -2.84 3.47 9.94
C LYS A 187 -1.33 3.21 9.86
N TYR A 188 -0.59 4.06 9.14
CA TYR A 188 0.85 3.87 8.96
C TYR A 188 1.67 4.18 10.20
N THR A 189 1.10 4.88 11.18
CA THR A 189 1.77 5.14 12.48
C THR A 189 2.15 3.86 13.20
N ALA A 190 1.37 2.78 13.04
CA ALA A 190 1.66 1.48 13.60
C ALA A 190 2.95 0.84 13.04
N LEU A 191 3.35 1.18 11.81
CA LEU A 191 4.57 0.66 11.20
C LEU A 191 5.85 1.16 11.88
N ARG A 192 5.79 2.30 12.58
CA ARG A 192 6.96 2.87 13.28
C ARG A 192 7.50 1.98 14.42
N ALA A 193 6.68 1.07 14.90
CA ALA A 193 7.07 0.13 15.95
C ALA A 193 8.08 -0.93 15.45
N TYR A 194 8.25 -1.08 14.13
CA TYR A 194 9.05 -2.16 13.55
C TYR A 194 10.31 -1.62 12.87
N ARG A 195 11.48 -2.06 13.34
CA ARG A 195 12.78 -1.61 12.80
C ARG A 195 13.03 -2.03 11.36
N GLY A 196 12.37 -3.06 10.86
CA GLY A 196 12.47 -3.48 9.45
C GLY A 196 11.77 -2.56 8.47
N ILE A 197 11.02 -1.55 8.93
CA ILE A 197 10.43 -0.52 8.07
C ILE A 197 11.42 0.63 7.87
N ARG A 198 11.63 0.98 6.61
CA ARG A 198 12.46 2.13 6.19
C ARG A 198 11.60 3.13 5.42
N PRO A 199 11.42 4.36 5.91
CA PRO A 199 10.73 5.39 5.15
C PRO A 199 11.55 5.75 3.91
N LEU A 200 10.90 5.79 2.75
CA LEU A 200 11.51 6.32 1.53
C LEU A 200 11.32 7.84 1.49
N PRO A 201 12.38 8.60 1.21
CA PRO A 201 12.24 10.04 0.97
C PRO A 201 11.45 10.26 -0.33
N ALA A 202 10.42 11.13 -0.28
CA ALA A 202 9.57 11.40 -1.44
C ALA A 202 10.31 12.20 -2.53
N GLU A 203 11.09 13.21 -2.13
CA GLU A 203 11.68 14.21 -3.04
C GLU A 203 13.22 14.25 -3.03
N GLN A 204 13.84 13.54 -2.09
CA GLN A 204 15.30 13.54 -1.96
C GLN A 204 15.90 12.30 -2.62
N PRO A 205 17.07 12.41 -3.28
CA PRO A 205 17.78 11.26 -3.78
C PRO A 205 18.09 10.26 -2.67
N ILE A 206 17.93 8.97 -2.96
CA ILE A 206 18.29 7.90 -2.05
C ILE A 206 19.78 7.59 -2.25
N ASP A 207 20.54 7.57 -1.15
CA ASP A 207 21.91 7.10 -1.18
C ASP A 207 21.94 5.59 -1.49
N PRO A 208 22.62 5.16 -2.56
CA PRO A 208 22.73 3.75 -2.93
C PRO A 208 23.31 2.86 -1.82
N GLN A 209 24.30 3.36 -1.07
CA GLN A 209 24.91 2.60 0.03
C GLN A 209 23.96 2.41 1.19
N TRP A 210 23.23 3.46 1.56
CA TRP A 210 22.16 3.38 2.55
C TRP A 210 21.11 2.34 2.16
N PHE A 211 20.68 2.35 0.89
CA PHE A 211 19.67 1.40 0.41
C PHE A 211 20.18 -0.05 0.47
N LEU A 212 21.39 -0.30 -0.02
CA LEU A 212 22.01 -1.63 -0.01
C LEU A 212 22.25 -2.16 1.42
N GLN A 213 22.71 -1.30 2.32
CA GLN A 213 22.89 -1.63 3.72
C GLN A 213 21.58 -2.14 4.33
N HIS A 214 20.48 -1.34 4.18
CA HIS A 214 19.19 -1.71 4.75
C HIS A 214 18.52 -2.89 4.04
N LEU A 215 18.83 -3.11 2.76
CA LEU A 215 18.38 -4.28 2.02
C LEU A 215 19.05 -5.57 2.55
N SER A 216 20.26 -5.49 3.09
CA SER A 216 20.96 -6.63 3.68
C SER A 216 20.49 -6.99 5.10
N GLU A 217 19.73 -6.13 5.76
CA GLU A 217 19.18 -6.35 7.09
C GLU A 217 17.97 -7.31 7.03
N THR A 218 18.25 -8.59 6.82
CA THR A 218 17.23 -9.64 6.73
C THR A 218 17.01 -10.34 8.06
N GLY A 219 15.84 -10.94 8.23
CA GLY A 219 15.45 -11.65 9.44
C GLY A 219 14.45 -10.86 10.30
N PRO A 220 13.61 -11.55 11.07
CA PRO A 220 12.60 -10.91 11.91
C PRO A 220 13.28 -10.15 13.06
N CYS A 221 12.94 -8.88 13.25
CA CYS A 221 13.36 -8.11 14.41
C CYS A 221 12.57 -8.54 15.67
N PRO A 222 13.08 -8.24 16.88
CA PRO A 222 12.39 -8.64 18.13
C PRO A 222 10.94 -8.21 18.21
N GLU A 223 10.59 -7.04 17.66
CA GLU A 223 9.22 -6.52 17.64
C GLU A 223 8.30 -7.38 16.75
N VAL A 224 8.84 -7.93 15.66
CA VAL A 224 8.11 -8.85 14.77
C VAL A 224 7.89 -10.19 15.46
N ILE A 225 8.91 -10.74 16.14
CA ILE A 225 8.78 -11.98 16.90
C ILE A 225 7.72 -11.84 17.99
N ALA A 226 7.74 -10.75 18.74
CA ALA A 226 6.73 -10.48 19.75
C ALA A 226 5.31 -10.34 19.15
N ALA A 227 5.19 -9.73 17.96
CA ALA A 227 3.92 -9.62 17.25
C ALA A 227 3.41 -11.01 16.80
N GLN A 228 4.27 -11.86 16.28
CA GLN A 228 3.93 -13.24 15.89
C GLN A 228 3.43 -14.06 17.07
N GLU A 229 4.09 -13.98 18.22
CA GLU A 229 3.64 -14.65 19.44
C GLU A 229 2.29 -14.14 19.95
N GLN A 230 2.04 -12.83 19.84
CA GLN A 230 0.74 -12.27 20.22
C GLN A 230 -0.37 -12.75 19.28
N VAL A 231 -0.11 -12.79 17.97
CA VAL A 231 -1.06 -13.29 16.97
C VAL A 231 -1.32 -14.79 17.19
N GLN A 232 -0.28 -15.58 17.51
CA GLN A 232 -0.48 -17.01 17.83
C GLN A 232 -1.39 -17.20 19.04
N ARG A 233 -1.13 -16.51 20.15
CA ARG A 233 -2.01 -16.54 21.34
C ARG A 233 -3.44 -16.10 21.03
N HIS A 234 -3.62 -15.14 20.14
CA HIS A 234 -4.93 -14.75 19.67
C HIS A 234 -5.66 -15.88 18.94
N TRP A 235 -4.98 -16.56 18.01
CA TRP A 235 -5.57 -17.68 17.27
C TRP A 235 -5.89 -18.87 18.18
N ASP A 236 -5.03 -19.17 19.15
CA ASP A 236 -5.30 -20.20 20.16
C ASP A 236 -6.59 -19.86 20.93
N ARG A 237 -6.72 -18.59 21.34
CA ARG A 237 -7.94 -18.13 22.02
C ARG A 237 -9.18 -18.15 21.13
N VAL A 238 -9.06 -17.80 19.87
CA VAL A 238 -10.15 -17.90 18.88
C VAL A 238 -10.58 -19.36 18.71
N ALA A 239 -9.63 -20.29 18.59
CA ALA A 239 -9.91 -21.72 18.48
C ALA A 239 -10.64 -22.26 19.71
N GLU A 240 -10.20 -21.89 20.92
CA GLU A 240 -10.90 -22.24 22.17
C GLU A 240 -12.35 -21.75 22.20
N LEU A 241 -12.57 -20.48 21.79
CA LEU A 241 -13.91 -19.92 21.77
C LEU A 241 -14.82 -20.59 20.75
N ILE A 242 -14.28 -20.98 19.60
CA ILE A 242 -15.01 -21.75 18.58
C ILE A 242 -15.34 -23.14 19.11
N ALA A 243 -14.39 -23.82 19.76
CA ALA A 243 -14.60 -25.16 20.32
C ALA A 243 -15.64 -25.19 21.44
N GLN A 244 -15.81 -24.09 22.19
CA GLN A 244 -16.87 -23.96 23.19
C GLN A 244 -18.29 -23.90 22.58
N GLY A 245 -18.35 -23.70 21.25
CA GLY A 245 -19.61 -23.59 20.52
C GLY A 245 -20.35 -22.27 20.76
N PRO A 246 -21.46 -22.05 20.07
CA PRO A 246 -22.26 -20.83 20.24
C PRO A 246 -22.84 -20.81 21.64
N ARG A 247 -22.47 -19.79 22.42
CA ARG A 247 -23.26 -19.47 23.64
C ARG A 247 -24.67 -19.18 23.14
N SER A 248 -25.69 -19.82 23.77
CA SER A 248 -27.11 -19.75 23.45
C SER A 248 -27.53 -18.41 22.79
N THR A 249 -27.40 -18.35 21.50
CA THR A 249 -27.45 -17.08 20.73
C THR A 249 -28.84 -16.79 20.20
N SER A 250 -29.74 -17.79 20.20
CA SER A 250 -31.07 -17.60 19.61
C SER A 250 -31.85 -16.47 20.25
N GLN A 251 -31.79 -16.36 21.60
CA GLN A 251 -32.48 -15.27 22.31
C GLN A 251 -31.79 -13.90 22.10
N ALA A 252 -30.47 -13.87 22.18
CA ALA A 252 -29.72 -12.62 21.93
C ALA A 252 -29.85 -12.17 20.46
N LEU A 253 -29.76 -13.10 19.53
CA LEU A 253 -29.94 -12.82 18.09
C LEU A 253 -31.37 -12.37 17.79
N ASN A 254 -32.39 -13.01 18.37
CA ASN A 254 -33.77 -12.61 18.20
C ASN A 254 -34.05 -11.22 18.79
N ARG A 255 -33.49 -10.90 19.97
CA ARG A 255 -33.57 -9.57 20.56
C ARG A 255 -32.90 -8.54 19.68
N PHE A 256 -31.74 -8.88 19.11
CA PHE A 256 -31.03 -8.02 18.14
C PHE A 256 -31.92 -7.70 16.92
N TRP A 257 -32.47 -8.72 16.26
CA TRP A 257 -33.31 -8.51 15.08
C TRP A 257 -34.60 -7.74 15.39
N GLN A 258 -35.18 -7.95 16.59
CA GLN A 258 -36.32 -7.19 17.04
C GLN A 258 -36.00 -5.71 17.35
N ALA A 259 -34.81 -5.44 17.90
CA ALA A 259 -34.38 -4.07 18.19
C ALA A 259 -33.85 -3.32 16.98
N LEU A 260 -33.40 -4.02 15.94
CA LEU A 260 -32.73 -3.43 14.77
C LEU A 260 -33.52 -2.32 14.06
N PRO A 261 -34.84 -2.43 13.80
CA PRO A 261 -35.61 -1.34 13.21
C PRO A 261 -35.53 -0.07 14.04
N GLY A 262 -35.78 -0.15 15.35
CA GLY A 262 -35.71 1.02 16.23
C GLY A 262 -34.31 1.61 16.38
N LEU A 263 -33.26 0.78 16.28
CA LEU A 263 -31.87 1.25 16.26
C LEU A 263 -31.48 1.99 14.98
N LEU A 264 -32.16 1.70 13.87
CA LEU A 264 -31.92 2.32 12.56
C LEU A 264 -32.83 3.52 12.28
N GLU A 265 -34.02 3.56 12.89
CA GLU A 265 -34.98 4.64 12.66
C GLU A 265 -34.46 6.02 13.08
N ALA A 266 -33.80 6.10 14.23
CA ALA A 266 -33.28 7.36 14.75
C ALA A 266 -32.12 7.95 13.88
N PRO A 267 -31.15 7.15 13.40
CA PRO A 267 -30.04 7.67 12.57
C PRO A 267 -30.34 7.75 11.07
N LEU A 268 -31.48 7.23 10.57
CA LEU A 268 -31.81 7.27 9.15
C LEU A 268 -31.86 8.67 8.54
N PRO A 269 -32.41 9.72 9.19
CA PRO A 269 -32.35 11.09 8.67
C PRO A 269 -30.92 11.58 8.49
N ASP A 270 -30.03 11.36 9.47
CA ASP A 270 -28.61 11.75 9.42
C ASP A 270 -27.87 10.99 8.32
N CYS A 271 -28.19 9.70 8.12
CA CYS A 271 -27.67 8.90 7.02
C CYS A 271 -28.04 9.48 5.66
N ARG A 272 -29.30 9.87 5.49
CA ARG A 272 -29.78 10.43 4.23
C ARG A 272 -29.06 11.73 3.91
N GLU A 273 -28.90 12.61 4.90
CA GLU A 273 -28.19 13.87 4.75
C GLU A 273 -26.70 13.64 4.43
N ALA A 274 -26.04 12.71 5.14
CA ALA A 274 -24.67 12.33 4.89
C ALA A 274 -24.46 11.74 3.49
N ILE A 275 -25.39 10.91 3.01
CA ILE A 275 -25.36 10.35 1.65
C ILE A 275 -25.50 11.46 0.61
N LEU A 276 -26.44 12.39 0.80
CA LEU A 276 -26.65 13.51 -0.12
C LEU A 276 -25.42 14.44 -0.16
N SER A 277 -24.82 14.72 1.00
CA SER A 277 -23.57 15.49 1.10
C SER A 277 -22.43 14.82 0.36
N LYS A 278 -22.22 13.51 0.56
CA LYS A 278 -21.18 12.74 -0.12
C LYS A 278 -21.43 12.62 -1.63
N GLN A 279 -22.68 12.54 -2.05
CA GLN A 279 -23.03 12.55 -3.46
C GLN A 279 -22.66 13.88 -4.10
N ALA A 280 -22.94 15.00 -3.43
CA ALA A 280 -22.58 16.34 -3.91
C ALA A 280 -21.03 16.51 -4.00
N GLU A 281 -20.28 16.03 -3.00
CA GLU A 281 -18.81 16.02 -3.05
C GLU A 281 -18.30 15.19 -4.23
N LEU A 282 -18.88 14.02 -4.46
CA LEU A 282 -18.50 13.13 -5.56
C LEU A 282 -18.74 13.77 -6.93
N ASP A 283 -19.87 14.46 -7.08
CA ASP A 283 -20.22 15.13 -8.33
C ASP A 283 -19.30 16.35 -8.58
N ALA A 284 -18.94 17.08 -7.53
CA ALA A 284 -17.94 18.15 -7.62
C ALA A 284 -16.55 17.61 -8.04
N LEU A 285 -16.12 16.50 -7.46
CA LEU A 285 -14.86 15.84 -7.84
C LEU A 285 -14.87 15.36 -9.28
N LYS A 286 -15.99 14.80 -9.76
CA LYS A 286 -16.12 14.40 -11.18
C LYS A 286 -15.92 15.58 -12.12
N ILE A 287 -16.51 16.75 -11.80
CA ILE A 287 -16.35 17.98 -12.58
C ILE A 287 -14.88 18.41 -12.59
N GLN A 288 -14.18 18.38 -11.44
CA GLN A 288 -12.76 18.71 -11.37
C GLN A 288 -11.91 17.77 -12.21
N VAL A 289 -12.16 16.46 -12.15
CA VAL A 289 -11.45 15.46 -12.96
C VAL A 289 -11.66 15.71 -14.46
N GLN A 290 -12.87 16.06 -14.87
CA GLN A 290 -13.15 16.43 -16.26
C GLN A 290 -12.36 17.66 -16.69
N GLN A 291 -12.35 18.71 -15.87
CA GLN A 291 -11.58 19.93 -16.15
C GLN A 291 -10.07 19.66 -16.24
N LEU A 292 -9.50 18.89 -15.31
CA LEU A 292 -8.09 18.50 -15.34
C LEU A 292 -7.76 17.67 -16.58
N THR A 293 -8.65 16.78 -16.98
CA THR A 293 -8.49 15.97 -18.19
C THR A 293 -8.44 16.84 -19.45
N LEU A 294 -9.31 17.84 -19.53
CA LEU A 294 -9.31 18.81 -20.64
C LEU A 294 -8.02 19.64 -20.68
N LEU A 295 -7.60 20.15 -19.53
CA LEU A 295 -6.33 20.90 -19.39
C LEU A 295 -5.14 20.06 -19.81
N ARG A 296 -5.08 18.80 -19.39
CA ARG A 296 -4.01 17.87 -19.80
C ARG A 296 -3.97 17.62 -21.30
N ARG A 297 -5.15 17.44 -21.93
CA ARG A 297 -5.25 17.31 -23.39
C ARG A 297 -4.70 18.56 -24.09
N HIS A 298 -5.15 19.74 -23.65
CA HIS A 298 -4.68 21.00 -24.20
C HIS A 298 -3.18 21.19 -24.05
N GLN A 299 -2.61 20.85 -22.88
CA GLN A 299 -1.16 20.89 -22.64
C GLN A 299 -0.42 19.94 -23.58
N THR A 300 -0.93 18.72 -23.79
CA THR A 300 -0.33 17.74 -24.71
C THR A 300 -0.35 18.24 -26.15
N GLU A 301 -1.45 18.87 -26.58
CA GLU A 301 -1.53 19.48 -27.92
C GLU A 301 -0.56 20.64 -28.09
N LEU A 302 -0.44 21.52 -27.09
CA LEU A 302 0.53 22.61 -27.10
C LEU A 302 1.97 22.09 -27.19
N THR A 303 2.32 21.10 -26.38
CA THR A 303 3.64 20.47 -26.40
C THR A 303 3.93 19.87 -27.79
N SER A 304 2.98 19.15 -28.37
CA SER A 304 3.13 18.58 -29.72
C SER A 304 3.33 19.67 -30.80
N ARG A 305 2.61 20.80 -30.70
CA ARG A 305 2.80 21.94 -31.62
C ARG A 305 4.16 22.56 -31.46
N VAL A 306 4.64 22.75 -30.21
CA VAL A 306 5.97 23.29 -29.93
C VAL A 306 7.06 22.38 -30.52
N ASP A 307 6.94 21.07 -30.30
CA ASP A 307 7.89 20.08 -30.80
C ASP A 307 7.91 20.06 -32.34
N ALA A 308 6.75 20.13 -32.98
CA ALA A 308 6.66 20.22 -34.43
C ALA A 308 7.31 21.50 -34.98
N GLU A 309 7.13 22.64 -34.29
CA GLU A 309 7.73 23.91 -34.65
C GLU A 309 9.27 23.89 -34.49
N LEU A 310 9.73 23.38 -33.33
CA LEU A 310 11.17 23.17 -33.10
C LEU A 310 11.76 22.25 -34.13
N GLY A 311 11.06 21.18 -34.52
CA GLY A 311 11.47 20.29 -35.60
C GLY A 311 11.57 21.00 -36.96
N ARG A 312 10.65 21.93 -37.26
CA ARG A 312 10.73 22.78 -38.48
C ARG A 312 11.93 23.73 -38.45
N ILE A 313 12.15 24.39 -37.30
CA ILE A 313 13.27 25.31 -37.11
C ILE A 313 14.60 24.55 -37.29
N HIS A 314 14.76 23.41 -36.64
CA HIS A 314 15.97 22.60 -36.70
C HIS A 314 16.28 22.08 -38.11
N ARG A 315 15.27 21.83 -38.94
CA ARG A 315 15.42 21.41 -40.34
C ARG A 315 15.60 22.58 -41.31
N SER A 316 15.39 23.82 -40.88
CA SER A 316 15.54 24.97 -41.76
C SER A 316 16.98 25.15 -42.22
N ASN A 317 17.16 25.58 -43.48
CA ASN A 317 18.49 25.84 -44.04
C ASN A 317 19.25 26.93 -43.24
N SER A 318 18.56 27.94 -42.74
CA SER A 318 19.13 29.00 -41.91
C SER A 318 19.69 28.43 -40.60
N TYR A 319 18.92 27.54 -39.92
CA TYR A 319 19.37 26.91 -38.66
C TYR A 319 20.59 26.00 -38.91
N ARG A 320 20.60 25.24 -40.00
CA ARG A 320 21.72 24.36 -40.40
C ARG A 320 22.98 25.14 -40.76
N LEU A 321 22.85 26.18 -41.55
CA LEU A 321 23.97 27.05 -41.96
C LEU A 321 24.62 27.79 -40.78
N THR A 322 23.84 28.14 -39.76
CA THR A 322 24.37 28.83 -38.58
C THR A 322 24.83 27.87 -37.47
N ALA A 323 24.78 26.54 -37.67
CA ALA A 323 25.21 25.54 -36.71
C ALA A 323 26.65 25.71 -36.19
N PRO A 324 27.65 25.99 -37.05
CA PRO A 324 29.02 26.21 -36.60
C PRO A 324 29.16 27.42 -35.67
N LEU A 325 28.44 28.51 -35.95
CA LEU A 325 28.45 29.72 -35.13
C LEU A 325 27.83 29.49 -33.75
N ARG A 326 26.73 28.70 -33.68
CA ARG A 326 26.12 28.34 -32.39
C ARG A 326 27.00 27.42 -31.58
N SER A 327 27.73 26.51 -32.21
CA SER A 327 28.71 25.65 -31.55
C SER A 327 29.86 26.47 -30.96
N LEU A 328 30.39 27.43 -31.71
CA LEU A 328 31.43 28.33 -31.27
C LEU A 328 30.97 29.19 -30.08
N ARG A 329 29.76 29.76 -30.14
CA ARG A 329 29.16 30.54 -29.06
C ARG A 329 29.00 29.72 -27.78
N ARG A 330 28.54 28.48 -27.86
CA ARG A 330 28.42 27.58 -26.68
C ARG A 330 29.79 27.28 -26.06
N ARG A 331 30.82 27.04 -26.89
CA ARG A 331 32.20 26.83 -26.39
C ARG A 331 32.75 28.07 -25.69
N LEU A 332 32.50 29.26 -26.24
CA LEU A 332 32.90 30.53 -25.62
C LEU A 332 32.15 30.82 -24.31
N GLN A 333 30.87 30.51 -24.26
CA GLN A 333 30.09 30.64 -23.00
C GLN A 333 30.59 29.68 -21.90
N HIS A 334 30.93 28.45 -22.27
CA HIS A 334 31.54 27.47 -21.33
C HIS A 334 32.94 27.93 -20.86
N LEU A 335 33.72 28.56 -21.69
CA LEU A 335 35.06 29.08 -21.34
C LEU A 335 34.98 30.37 -20.51
N LEU A 336 33.93 31.16 -20.64
CA LEU A 336 33.73 32.42 -19.93
C LEU A 336 32.91 32.26 -18.65
N GLY A 337 32.55 31.02 -18.26
CA GLY A 337 31.86 30.73 -16.99
C GLY A 337 30.44 31.33 -16.89
N ARG A 338 29.75 31.56 -17.98
CA ARG A 338 28.37 32.07 -18.04
C ARG A 338 27.44 31.08 -18.72
#